data_5d39f7fb1f571b4eaa303dd6f7a5ef2d
#
_entry.id   5d39f7fb1f571b4eaa303dd6f7a5ef2d
#
_cell.length_a   1.000
_cell.length_b   1.000
_cell.length_c   1.000
_cell.angle_alpha   90.00
_cell.angle_beta   90.00
_cell.angle_gamma   90.00
#
_symmetry.space_group_name_H-M   'P 1'
#
loop_
_entity.id
_entity.type
_entity.pdbx_description
1 polymer ?
#
loop_
_entity_poly.entity_id
_entity_poly.type
_entity_poly.pdbx_seq_one_letter_code
_entity_poly.pdbx_strand_id
1 'polypeptide(L)'
;VRSRRQRQMCIRDSSMGVIRVIMKKNSILESNLVQTIGSAGESLAAGAIFTMPALFLWAEEGLTEKPGLVEITLIALCGGVLGVLFMVPLRNALIVKEHATLLYPEGTACANVLLAGEEGGSNAATVFSGMGIAAAFKFIVDGLKVIPADVAVAFKSFKGEIGMEVYPALLGVGYIVGPRIASFMFVGSIVGWLVIIPLICLFGPDISLYPAEAGVTISQLFAEGGASAIWSNYVK
;
A
#
# COMPACT_ATOMS: atom_id res chain seq x y z
N VAL A 1 1.17 -5.36 8.95
CA VAL A 1 1.45 -4.11 8.24
C VAL A 1 0.18 -3.59 7.54
N ARG A 2 -0.60 -4.45 6.85
CA ARG A 2 -1.85 -4.08 6.13
C ARG A 2 -2.95 -3.51 7.05
N SER A 3 -3.15 -4.08 8.22
CA SER A 3 -4.15 -3.62 9.20
C SER A 3 -3.88 -2.18 9.71
N ARG A 4 -2.63 -1.73 9.73
CA ARG A 4 -2.26 -0.38 10.16
C ARG A 4 -2.67 0.70 9.14
N ARG A 5 -2.50 0.47 7.83
CA ARG A 5 -2.93 1.43 6.79
C ARG A 5 -4.42 1.71 6.83
N GLN A 6 -5.25 0.67 7.01
CA GLN A 6 -6.69 0.87 7.13
C GLN A 6 -7.09 1.64 8.38
N ARG A 7 -6.46 1.35 9.52
CA ARG A 7 -6.71 2.12 10.74
C ARG A 7 -6.33 3.58 10.58
N GLN A 8 -5.24 3.87 9.86
CA GLN A 8 -4.80 5.25 9.61
C GLN A 8 -5.75 5.99 8.67
N MET A 9 -6.28 5.37 7.61
CA MET A 9 -7.32 5.96 6.78
C MET A 9 -8.59 6.25 7.59
N CYS A 10 -9.08 5.29 8.35
CA CYS A 10 -10.25 5.50 9.21
C CYS A 10 -10.02 6.56 10.29
N ILE A 11 -8.83 6.62 10.89
CA ILE A 11 -8.47 7.66 11.87
C ILE A 11 -8.45 9.04 11.21
N ARG A 12 -7.91 9.15 10.01
CA ARG A 12 -7.87 10.39 9.23
C ARG A 12 -9.27 10.89 8.90
N ASP A 13 -10.13 10.02 8.39
CA ASP A 13 -11.50 10.37 8.02
C ASP A 13 -12.36 10.66 9.26
N SER A 14 -12.14 9.92 10.35
CA SER A 14 -12.75 10.19 11.64
C SER A 14 -12.26 11.50 12.24
N SER A 15 -10.97 11.85 12.10
CA SER A 15 -10.43 13.11 12.62
C SER A 15 -11.02 14.32 11.90
N MET A 16 -11.28 14.23 10.59
CA MET A 16 -12.01 15.29 9.87
C MET A 16 -13.43 15.46 10.38
N GLY A 17 -14.14 14.35 10.65
CA GLY A 17 -15.47 14.39 11.26
C GLY A 17 -15.46 15.02 12.65
N VAL A 18 -14.51 14.65 13.50
CA VAL A 18 -14.34 15.21 14.85
C VAL A 18 -14.02 16.70 14.80
N ILE A 19 -13.12 17.14 13.92
CA ILE A 19 -12.77 18.56 13.78
C ILE A 19 -13.99 19.38 13.33
N ARG A 20 -14.77 18.89 12.37
CA ARG A 20 -16.02 19.56 11.96
C ARG A 20 -17.03 19.70 13.10
N VAL A 21 -17.18 18.66 13.93
CA VAL A 21 -18.10 18.68 15.08
C VAL A 21 -17.59 19.61 16.19
N ILE A 22 -16.29 19.63 16.48
CA ILE A 22 -15.71 20.41 17.57
C ILE A 22 -15.54 21.88 17.19
N MET A 23 -15.00 22.15 15.99
CA MET A 23 -14.66 23.52 15.58
C MET A 23 -15.82 24.27 14.92
N LYS A 24 -16.91 23.57 14.58
CA LYS A 24 -18.12 24.14 13.91
C LYS A 24 -17.80 25.00 12.67
N LYS A 25 -16.64 24.80 12.06
CA LYS A 25 -16.21 25.50 10.85
C LYS A 25 -16.33 24.55 9.66
N ASN A 26 -16.99 25.00 8.62
CA ASN A 26 -17.18 24.28 7.35
C ASN A 26 -16.28 24.89 6.27
N SER A 27 -14.97 24.84 6.46
CA SER A 27 -14.04 25.27 5.40
C SER A 27 -13.38 24.05 4.76
N ILE A 28 -13.56 23.92 3.43
CA ILE A 28 -12.94 22.87 2.62
C ILE A 28 -11.40 22.95 2.69
N LEU A 29 -10.85 24.16 2.83
CA LEU A 29 -9.42 24.37 2.93
C LEU A 29 -8.83 23.81 4.23
N GLU A 30 -9.52 24.01 5.35
CA GLU A 30 -9.09 23.45 6.64
C GLU A 30 -9.15 21.92 6.61
N SER A 31 -10.20 21.34 6.06
CA SER A 31 -10.35 19.89 5.89
C SER A 31 -9.26 19.31 4.98
N ASN A 32 -8.94 20.01 3.88
CA ASN A 32 -7.87 19.61 2.97
C ASN A 32 -6.49 19.69 3.65
N LEU A 33 -6.25 20.72 4.45
CA LEU A 33 -4.98 20.86 5.19
C LEU A 33 -4.76 19.70 6.16
N VAL A 34 -5.78 19.33 6.93
CA VAL A 34 -5.73 18.19 7.87
C VAL A 34 -5.45 16.88 7.12
N GLN A 35 -6.12 16.68 5.99
CA GLN A 35 -5.91 15.50 5.15
C GLN A 35 -4.50 15.46 4.57
N THR A 36 -3.99 16.58 4.08
CA THR A 36 -2.64 16.67 3.51
C THR A 36 -1.57 16.38 4.55
N ILE A 37 -1.68 16.93 5.75
CA ILE A 37 -0.76 16.65 6.86
C ILE A 37 -0.79 15.17 7.23
N GLY A 38 -1.98 14.59 7.34
CA GLY A 38 -2.14 13.16 7.63
C GLY A 38 -1.52 12.27 6.57
N SER A 39 -1.74 12.56 5.28
CA SER A 39 -1.17 11.83 4.15
C SER A 39 0.35 11.96 4.07
N ALA A 40 0.90 13.14 4.36
CA ALA A 40 2.34 13.35 4.37
C ALA A 40 3.02 12.49 5.46
N GLY A 41 2.43 12.44 6.67
CA GLY A 41 2.93 11.59 7.74
C GLY A 41 2.87 10.10 7.40
N GLU A 42 1.78 9.65 6.76
CA GLU A 42 1.63 8.27 6.32
C GLU A 42 2.67 7.89 5.25
N SER A 43 2.91 8.76 4.27
CA SER A 43 3.89 8.53 3.21
C SER A 43 5.32 8.45 3.75
N LEU A 44 5.67 9.32 4.70
CA LEU A 44 6.97 9.29 5.38
C LEU A 44 7.14 7.99 6.18
N ALA A 45 6.13 7.61 6.95
CA ALA A 45 6.16 6.37 7.73
C ALA A 45 6.23 5.14 6.84
N ALA A 46 5.53 5.11 5.70
CA ALA A 46 5.60 4.01 4.74
C ALA A 46 7.00 3.90 4.15
N GLY A 47 7.63 5.01 3.74
CA GLY A 47 9.02 5.01 3.26
C GLY A 47 10.00 4.45 4.29
N ALA A 48 9.90 4.91 5.54
CA ALA A 48 10.75 4.44 6.63
C ALA A 48 10.58 2.92 6.91
N ILE A 49 9.35 2.41 6.91
CA ILE A 49 9.07 0.98 7.15
C ILE A 49 9.71 0.06 6.10
N PHE A 50 9.84 0.51 4.86
CA PHE A 50 10.44 -0.30 3.80
C PHE A 50 11.97 -0.20 3.74
N THR A 51 12.55 0.90 4.14
CA THR A 51 13.99 1.14 4.03
C THR A 51 14.77 0.87 5.32
N MET A 52 14.18 1.20 6.48
CA MET A 52 14.86 1.04 7.77
C MET A 52 15.23 -0.39 8.14
N PRO A 53 14.42 -1.44 7.82
CA PRO A 53 14.80 -2.82 8.13
C PRO A 53 16.16 -3.22 7.56
N ALA A 54 16.55 -2.69 6.40
CA ALA A 54 17.86 -2.97 5.81
C ALA A 54 19.02 -2.54 6.73
N LEU A 55 18.89 -1.40 7.41
CA LEU A 55 19.92 -0.92 8.35
C LEU A 55 20.02 -1.83 9.59
N PHE A 56 18.89 -2.34 10.05
CA PHE A 56 18.88 -3.28 11.18
C PHE A 56 19.47 -4.64 10.82
N LEU A 57 19.22 -5.14 9.61
CA LEU A 57 19.83 -6.37 9.11
C LEU A 57 21.35 -6.23 8.98
N TRP A 58 21.83 -5.12 8.43
CA TRP A 58 23.28 -4.85 8.34
C TRP A 58 23.94 -4.72 9.71
N ALA A 59 23.20 -4.20 10.70
CA ALA A 59 23.69 -4.13 12.06
C ALA A 59 23.76 -5.51 12.73
N GLU A 60 22.84 -6.43 12.41
CA GLU A 60 22.90 -7.83 12.87
C GLU A 60 24.05 -8.61 12.23
N GLU A 61 24.36 -8.32 10.97
CA GLU A 61 25.53 -8.87 10.26
C GLU A 61 26.87 -8.25 10.70
N GLY A 62 26.84 -7.24 11.57
CA GLY A 62 28.05 -6.57 12.07
C GLY A 62 28.68 -5.60 11.07
N LEU A 63 27.99 -5.26 9.98
CA LEU A 63 28.48 -4.32 8.97
C LEU A 63 28.31 -2.85 9.40
N THR A 64 27.34 -2.56 10.27
CA THR A 64 27.06 -1.22 10.79
C THR A 64 26.65 -1.28 12.25
N GLU A 65 26.74 -0.16 12.96
CA GLU A 65 26.13 -0.04 14.29
C GLU A 65 24.60 0.07 14.16
N LYS A 66 23.88 -0.34 15.21
CA LYS A 66 22.40 -0.20 15.25
C LYS A 66 22.04 1.29 15.20
N PRO A 67 21.21 1.73 14.24
CA PRO A 67 20.87 3.13 14.10
C PRO A 67 20.15 3.66 15.34
N GLY A 68 20.64 4.76 15.89
CA GLY A 68 20.04 5.45 17.03
C GLY A 68 18.76 6.20 16.63
N LEU A 69 17.94 6.54 17.63
CA LEU A 69 16.71 7.29 17.39
C LEU A 69 16.98 8.65 16.73
N VAL A 70 18.06 9.30 17.09
CA VAL A 70 18.47 10.60 16.52
C VAL A 70 18.83 10.45 15.04
N GLU A 71 19.57 9.43 14.67
CA GLU A 71 19.94 9.15 13.27
C GLU A 71 18.72 8.88 12.40
N ILE A 72 17.80 8.02 12.88
CA ILE A 72 16.54 7.74 12.19
C ILE A 72 15.74 9.02 11.99
N THR A 73 15.66 9.86 13.02
CA THR A 73 14.93 11.13 12.95
C THR A 73 15.57 12.10 11.95
N LEU A 74 16.89 12.21 11.93
CA LEU A 74 17.61 13.05 10.98
C LEU A 74 17.43 12.56 9.54
N ILE A 75 17.54 11.25 9.31
CA ILE A 75 17.30 10.65 7.98
C ILE A 75 15.88 10.97 7.50
N ALA A 76 14.88 10.77 8.35
CA ALA A 76 13.49 11.06 8.02
C ALA A 76 13.26 12.55 7.73
N LEU A 77 13.85 13.45 8.54
CA LEU A 77 13.76 14.89 8.36
C LEU A 77 14.42 15.33 7.04
N CYS A 78 15.65 14.91 6.80
CA CYS A 78 16.37 15.23 5.56
C CYS A 78 15.63 14.67 4.33
N GLY A 79 15.12 13.45 4.40
CA GLY A 79 14.33 12.85 3.33
C GLY A 79 13.05 13.63 3.05
N GLY A 80 12.33 14.07 4.10
CA GLY A 80 11.15 14.91 3.97
C GLY A 80 11.44 16.26 3.31
N VAL A 81 12.47 16.96 3.78
CA VAL A 81 12.91 18.25 3.20
C VAL A 81 13.32 18.08 1.73
N LEU A 82 14.10 17.04 1.45
CA LEU A 82 14.53 16.74 0.07
C LEU A 82 13.35 16.46 -0.85
N GLY A 83 12.37 15.67 -0.39
CA GLY A 83 11.16 15.37 -1.12
C GLY A 83 10.35 16.62 -1.48
N VAL A 84 10.21 17.57 -0.54
CA VAL A 84 9.56 18.86 -0.80
C VAL A 84 10.34 19.66 -1.83
N LEU A 85 11.66 19.78 -1.69
CA LEU A 85 12.51 20.54 -2.61
C LEU A 85 12.45 19.97 -4.04
N PHE A 86 12.43 18.67 -4.20
CA PHE A 86 12.26 18.04 -5.52
C PHE A 86 10.85 18.24 -6.09
N MET A 87 9.82 18.23 -5.24
CA MET A 87 8.43 18.37 -5.70
C MET A 87 8.13 19.78 -6.20
N VAL A 88 8.76 20.83 -5.67
CA VAL A 88 8.52 22.22 -6.10
C VAL A 88 8.68 22.42 -7.61
N PRO A 89 9.80 22.06 -8.26
CA PRO A 89 9.95 22.18 -9.72
C PRO A 89 9.08 21.17 -10.49
N LEU A 90 8.92 19.95 -9.97
CA LEU A 90 8.16 18.87 -10.63
C LEU A 90 6.65 19.13 -10.61
N ARG A 91 6.14 19.87 -9.63
CA ARG A 91 4.71 20.15 -9.49
C ARG A 91 4.10 20.72 -10.76
N ASN A 92 4.77 21.69 -11.40
CA ASN A 92 4.25 22.31 -12.61
C ASN A 92 4.17 21.31 -13.78
N ALA A 93 5.16 20.42 -13.92
CA ALA A 93 5.15 19.41 -14.97
C ALA A 93 4.11 18.31 -14.69
N LEU A 94 4.18 17.67 -13.52
CA LEU A 94 3.40 16.48 -13.21
C LEU A 94 1.94 16.79 -12.84
N ILE A 95 1.69 17.84 -12.06
CA ILE A 95 0.34 18.13 -11.56
C ILE A 95 -0.42 19.10 -12.47
N VAL A 96 0.26 20.10 -13.06
CA VAL A 96 -0.44 21.12 -13.86
C VAL A 96 -0.51 20.71 -15.34
N LYS A 97 0.63 20.39 -15.96
CA LYS A 97 0.68 20.09 -17.40
C LYS A 97 0.12 18.71 -17.74
N GLU A 98 0.47 17.71 -16.95
CA GLU A 98 0.08 16.31 -17.17
C GLU A 98 -1.21 15.91 -16.41
N HIS A 99 -1.96 16.88 -15.89
CA HIS A 99 -3.16 16.61 -15.08
C HIS A 99 -4.21 15.75 -15.81
N ALA A 100 -4.35 15.94 -17.13
CA ALA A 100 -5.32 15.19 -17.93
C ALA A 100 -4.87 13.76 -18.26
N THR A 101 -3.56 13.49 -18.23
CA THR A 101 -2.97 12.20 -18.62
C THR A 101 -2.60 11.34 -17.43
N LEU A 102 -2.18 11.95 -16.33
CA LEU A 102 -1.83 11.26 -15.08
C LEU A 102 -3.04 11.16 -14.16
N LEU A 103 -3.42 9.93 -13.88
CA LEU A 103 -4.51 9.63 -12.93
C LEU A 103 -3.91 9.52 -11.53
N TYR A 104 -4.43 10.35 -10.62
CA TYR A 104 -4.10 10.31 -9.18
C TYR A 104 -5.27 9.72 -8.40
N PRO A 105 -5.42 8.38 -8.34
CA PRO A 105 -6.64 7.76 -7.83
C PRO A 105 -6.92 8.11 -6.37
N GLU A 106 -5.90 8.12 -5.52
CA GLU A 106 -6.06 8.47 -4.11
C GLU A 106 -6.40 9.97 -3.93
N GLY A 107 -5.71 10.85 -4.64
CA GLY A 107 -5.97 12.29 -4.60
C GLY A 107 -7.37 12.63 -5.13
N THR A 108 -7.78 12.00 -6.21
CA THR A 108 -9.12 12.18 -6.80
C THR A 108 -10.22 11.69 -5.84
N ALA A 109 -10.05 10.52 -5.23
CA ALA A 109 -10.98 9.99 -4.24
C ALA A 109 -11.09 10.92 -3.02
N CYS A 110 -9.97 11.42 -2.52
CA CYS A 110 -9.93 12.36 -1.42
C CYS A 110 -10.64 13.68 -1.75
N ALA A 111 -10.41 14.24 -2.93
CA ALA A 111 -11.08 15.45 -3.38
C ALA A 111 -12.60 15.26 -3.48
N ASN A 112 -13.04 14.13 -4.04
CA ASN A 112 -14.47 13.82 -4.14
C ASN A 112 -15.14 13.66 -2.78
N VAL A 113 -14.47 13.05 -1.80
CA VAL A 113 -14.98 12.92 -0.41
C VAL A 113 -15.10 14.30 0.25
N LEU A 114 -14.11 15.20 0.04
CA LEU A 114 -14.16 16.56 0.57
C LEU A 114 -15.32 17.37 -0.04
N LEU A 115 -15.48 17.32 -1.35
CA LEU A 115 -16.56 17.99 -2.07
C LEU A 115 -17.94 17.46 -1.66
N ALA A 116 -18.11 16.14 -1.63
CA ALA A 116 -19.36 15.53 -1.17
C ALA A 116 -19.71 15.89 0.28
N GLY A 117 -18.69 16.03 1.13
CA GLY A 117 -18.87 16.49 2.50
C GLY A 117 -19.26 17.96 2.64
N GLU A 118 -18.91 18.81 1.69
CA GLU A 118 -19.27 20.23 1.67
C GLU A 118 -20.66 20.46 1.05
N GLU A 119 -20.92 19.83 -0.09
CA GLU A 119 -22.21 19.95 -0.79
C GLU A 119 -23.35 19.29 0.00
N GLY A 120 -23.05 18.24 0.77
CA GLY A 120 -24.05 17.48 1.53
C GLY A 120 -25.05 16.75 0.61
N GLY A 121 -26.23 16.48 1.12
CA GLY A 121 -27.33 15.90 0.33
C GLY A 121 -27.06 14.49 -0.22
N SER A 122 -27.46 14.24 -1.47
CA SER A 122 -27.37 12.91 -2.10
C SER A 122 -25.93 12.42 -2.32
N ASN A 123 -24.99 13.34 -2.59
CA ASN A 123 -23.59 13.00 -2.82
C ASN A 123 -22.93 12.49 -1.52
N ALA A 124 -23.17 13.16 -0.40
CA ALA A 124 -22.72 12.68 0.90
C ALA A 124 -23.37 11.33 1.27
N ALA A 125 -24.67 11.17 1.03
CA ALA A 125 -25.35 9.90 1.27
C ALA A 125 -24.74 8.74 0.48
N THR A 126 -24.34 8.97 -0.77
CA THR A 126 -23.69 7.96 -1.61
C THR A 126 -22.33 7.54 -1.03
N VAL A 127 -21.51 8.51 -0.59
CA VAL A 127 -20.22 8.22 0.05
C VAL A 127 -20.40 7.42 1.34
N PHE A 128 -21.30 7.84 2.21
CA PHE A 128 -21.56 7.15 3.47
C PHE A 128 -22.18 5.76 3.27
N SER A 129 -23.05 5.59 2.29
CA SER A 129 -23.60 4.26 1.96
C SER A 129 -22.54 3.32 1.43
N GLY A 130 -21.65 3.79 0.53
CA GLY A 130 -20.51 3.02 0.05
C GLY A 130 -19.55 2.62 1.17
N MET A 131 -19.26 3.54 2.09
CA MET A 131 -18.44 3.27 3.27
C MET A 131 -19.12 2.24 4.19
N GLY A 132 -20.43 2.35 4.41
CA GLY A 132 -21.19 1.37 5.19
C GLY A 132 -21.17 -0.02 4.58
N ILE A 133 -21.37 -0.14 3.27
CA ILE A 133 -21.31 -1.42 2.54
C ILE A 133 -19.89 -2.02 2.64
N ALA A 134 -18.86 -1.23 2.43
CA ALA A 134 -17.47 -1.69 2.52
C ALA A 134 -17.11 -2.11 3.95
N ALA A 135 -17.56 -1.39 4.97
CA ALA A 135 -17.36 -1.73 6.36
C ALA A 135 -18.09 -3.02 6.75
N ALA A 136 -19.35 -3.20 6.32
CA ALA A 136 -20.12 -4.41 6.55
C ALA A 136 -19.46 -5.63 5.87
N PHE A 137 -19.02 -5.47 4.62
CA PHE A 137 -18.29 -6.52 3.90
C PHE A 137 -16.99 -6.89 4.64
N LYS A 138 -16.22 -5.89 5.06
CA LYS A 138 -14.97 -6.12 5.78
C LYS A 138 -15.20 -6.76 7.15
N PHE A 139 -16.28 -6.43 7.83
CA PHE A 139 -16.66 -7.08 9.07
C PHE A 139 -17.02 -8.55 8.86
N ILE A 140 -17.69 -8.91 7.76
CA ILE A 140 -18.02 -10.31 7.42
C ILE A 140 -16.75 -11.11 7.12
N VAL A 141 -15.81 -10.52 6.37
CA VAL A 141 -14.56 -11.20 5.97
C VAL A 141 -13.58 -11.32 7.13
N ASP A 142 -13.25 -10.22 7.81
CA ASP A 142 -12.21 -10.18 8.84
C ASP A 142 -12.75 -10.47 10.25
N GLY A 143 -13.96 -9.98 10.54
CA GLY A 143 -14.59 -10.14 11.86
C GLY A 143 -15.23 -11.50 12.05
N LEU A 144 -16.13 -11.87 11.17
CA LEU A 144 -16.84 -13.15 11.22
C LEU A 144 -16.07 -14.30 10.57
N LYS A 145 -15.09 -14.00 9.69
CA LYS A 145 -14.29 -14.99 8.95
C LYS A 145 -15.14 -16.02 8.19
N VAL A 146 -16.31 -15.60 7.72
CA VAL A 146 -17.22 -16.45 6.94
C VAL A 146 -16.71 -16.68 5.52
N ILE A 147 -16.05 -15.64 4.95
CA ILE A 147 -15.48 -15.68 3.62
C ILE A 147 -13.95 -15.55 3.79
N PRO A 148 -13.16 -16.41 3.16
CA PRO A 148 -11.70 -16.25 3.19
C PRO A 148 -11.32 -14.89 2.56
N ALA A 149 -10.39 -14.19 3.20
CA ALA A 149 -9.91 -12.89 2.72
C ALA A 149 -9.12 -13.03 1.42
N ASP A 150 -8.44 -14.13 1.28
CA ASP A 150 -7.60 -14.51 0.17
C ASP A 150 -7.98 -15.90 -0.34
N VAL A 151 -8.07 -16.01 -1.64
CA VAL A 151 -8.27 -17.29 -2.33
C VAL A 151 -7.07 -17.50 -3.24
N ALA A 152 -6.31 -18.55 -2.99
CA ALA A 152 -5.14 -18.90 -3.77
C ALA A 152 -5.19 -20.35 -4.24
N VAL A 153 -4.85 -20.57 -5.48
CA VAL A 153 -4.72 -21.90 -6.09
C VAL A 153 -3.28 -22.09 -6.51
N ALA A 154 -2.58 -22.97 -5.80
CA ALA A 154 -1.19 -23.30 -6.09
C ALA A 154 -1.10 -24.47 -7.08
N PHE A 155 -0.34 -24.30 -8.15
CA PHE A 155 -0.06 -25.32 -9.14
C PHE A 155 1.23 -26.08 -8.78
N LYS A 156 1.10 -27.21 -8.12
CA LYS A 156 2.25 -28.01 -7.66
C LYS A 156 3.14 -28.50 -8.82
N SER A 157 2.55 -28.75 -9.99
CA SER A 157 3.28 -29.27 -11.15
C SER A 157 4.28 -28.28 -11.72
N PHE A 158 3.91 -26.99 -11.74
CA PHE A 158 4.74 -25.98 -12.37
C PHE A 158 5.20 -24.87 -11.38
N LYS A 159 4.92 -25.10 -10.10
CA LYS A 159 5.35 -24.24 -8.98
C LYS A 159 4.87 -22.78 -9.05
N GLY A 160 3.80 -22.50 -9.77
CA GLY A 160 3.14 -21.21 -9.84
C GLY A 160 1.93 -21.14 -8.92
N GLU A 161 1.44 -19.93 -8.67
CA GLU A 161 0.25 -19.69 -7.86
C GLU A 161 -0.61 -18.60 -8.49
N ILE A 162 -1.91 -18.78 -8.52
CA ILE A 162 -2.88 -17.75 -8.86
C ILE A 162 -3.71 -17.49 -7.61
N GLY A 163 -3.65 -16.28 -7.12
CA GLY A 163 -4.42 -15.85 -5.96
C GLY A 163 -5.14 -14.53 -6.20
N MET A 164 -6.23 -14.36 -5.48
CA MET A 164 -7.00 -13.12 -5.45
C MET A 164 -7.34 -12.78 -4.01
N GLU A 165 -7.04 -11.55 -3.62
CA GLU A 165 -7.48 -10.98 -2.35
C GLU A 165 -8.66 -10.04 -2.62
N VAL A 166 -9.79 -10.31 -1.97
CA VAL A 166 -10.99 -9.47 -2.11
C VAL A 166 -10.92 -8.30 -1.14
N TYR A 167 -10.52 -7.14 -1.67
CA TYR A 167 -10.32 -5.93 -0.90
C TYR A 167 -11.11 -4.76 -1.49
N PRO A 168 -12.21 -4.30 -0.85
CA PRO A 168 -13.08 -3.27 -1.40
C PRO A 168 -12.38 -1.97 -1.77
N ALA A 169 -11.36 -1.57 -0.98
CA ALA A 169 -10.57 -0.37 -1.27
C ALA A 169 -9.78 -0.50 -2.57
N LEU A 170 -9.17 -1.67 -2.84
CA LEU A 170 -8.44 -1.93 -4.08
C LEU A 170 -9.37 -2.01 -5.30
N LEU A 171 -10.59 -2.52 -5.12
CA LEU A 171 -11.61 -2.51 -6.14
C LEU A 171 -11.98 -1.07 -6.55
N GLY A 172 -12.15 -0.18 -5.57
CA GLY A 172 -12.38 1.24 -5.81
C GLY A 172 -11.24 1.92 -6.55
N VAL A 173 -10.00 1.67 -6.13
CA VAL A 173 -8.79 2.17 -6.82
C VAL A 173 -8.73 1.65 -8.25
N GLY A 174 -8.98 0.34 -8.47
CA GLY A 174 -9.01 -0.25 -9.81
C GLY A 174 -10.05 0.38 -10.72
N TYR A 175 -11.22 0.73 -10.18
CA TYR A 175 -12.27 1.44 -10.93
C TYR A 175 -11.82 2.84 -11.36
N ILE A 176 -11.19 3.61 -10.47
CA ILE A 176 -10.72 4.98 -10.76
C ILE A 176 -9.56 4.96 -11.79
N VAL A 177 -8.62 4.03 -11.62
CA VAL A 177 -7.44 3.90 -12.49
C VAL A 177 -7.82 3.44 -13.90
N GLY A 178 -8.89 2.68 -14.02
CA GLY A 178 -9.44 2.22 -15.29
C GLY A 178 -8.72 1.00 -15.88
N PRO A 179 -9.31 0.39 -16.92
CA PRO A 179 -8.89 -0.93 -17.43
C PRO A 179 -7.49 -0.92 -18.06
N ARG A 180 -7.08 0.20 -18.65
CA ARG A 180 -5.77 0.29 -19.32
C ARG A 180 -4.62 0.12 -18.34
N ILE A 181 -4.62 0.85 -17.24
CA ILE A 181 -3.55 0.76 -16.24
C ILE A 181 -3.71 -0.52 -15.41
N ALA A 182 -4.93 -0.90 -15.07
CA ALA A 182 -5.20 -2.15 -14.38
C ALA A 182 -4.69 -3.38 -15.16
N SER A 183 -4.76 -3.37 -16.50
CA SER A 183 -4.22 -4.46 -17.32
C SER A 183 -2.68 -4.56 -17.25
N PHE A 184 -1.95 -3.45 -17.17
CA PHE A 184 -0.51 -3.48 -16.96
C PHE A 184 -0.14 -4.11 -15.61
N MET A 185 -0.87 -3.75 -14.55
CA MET A 185 -0.67 -4.34 -13.21
C MET A 185 -0.99 -5.85 -13.23
N PHE A 186 -2.05 -6.24 -13.91
CA PHE A 186 -2.44 -7.64 -14.05
C PHE A 186 -1.40 -8.47 -14.81
N VAL A 187 -0.90 -7.96 -15.94
CA VAL A 187 0.18 -8.60 -16.70
C VAL A 187 1.46 -8.72 -15.85
N GLY A 188 1.82 -7.67 -15.10
CA GLY A 188 2.94 -7.73 -14.16
C GLY A 188 2.77 -8.83 -13.11
N SER A 189 1.57 -9.01 -12.58
CA SER A 189 1.26 -10.10 -11.64
C SER A 189 1.39 -11.48 -12.30
N ILE A 190 0.89 -11.65 -13.52
CA ILE A 190 1.05 -12.90 -14.29
C ILE A 190 2.53 -13.23 -14.47
N VAL A 191 3.32 -12.26 -14.92
CA VAL A 191 4.77 -12.47 -15.11
C VAL A 191 5.45 -12.82 -13.78
N GLY A 192 5.14 -12.13 -12.70
CA GLY A 192 5.72 -12.41 -11.39
C GLY A 192 5.40 -13.82 -10.88
N TRP A 193 4.11 -14.17 -10.84
CA TRP A 193 3.65 -15.40 -10.20
C TRP A 193 3.69 -16.63 -11.08
N LEU A 194 3.54 -16.50 -12.39
CA LEU A 194 3.49 -17.64 -13.33
C LEU A 194 4.74 -17.81 -14.19
N VAL A 195 5.66 -16.82 -14.19
CA VAL A 195 6.91 -16.93 -14.94
C VAL A 195 8.12 -16.85 -14.01
N ILE A 196 8.28 -15.76 -13.26
CA ILE A 196 9.48 -15.53 -12.47
C ILE A 196 9.61 -16.55 -11.33
N ILE A 197 8.56 -16.77 -10.54
CA ILE A 197 8.62 -17.74 -9.43
C ILE A 197 8.90 -19.17 -9.93
N PRO A 198 8.20 -19.71 -10.94
CA PRO A 198 8.55 -21.02 -11.49
C PRO A 198 9.97 -21.09 -12.05
N LEU A 199 10.47 -20.04 -12.71
CA LEU A 199 11.84 -20.00 -13.19
C LEU A 199 12.88 -20.05 -12.07
N ILE A 200 12.68 -19.29 -10.98
CA ILE A 200 13.53 -19.34 -9.79
C ILE A 200 13.56 -20.77 -9.21
N CYS A 201 12.40 -21.40 -9.08
CA CYS A 201 12.29 -22.74 -8.55
C CYS A 201 12.86 -23.82 -9.49
N LEU A 202 12.87 -23.57 -10.80
CA LEU A 202 13.37 -24.53 -11.78
C LEU A 202 14.89 -24.47 -11.93
N PHE A 203 15.45 -23.26 -12.02
CA PHE A 203 16.88 -23.06 -12.26
C PHE A 203 17.73 -23.01 -11.00
N GLY A 204 17.14 -22.78 -9.83
CA GLY A 204 17.85 -22.64 -8.56
C GLY A 204 17.37 -23.53 -7.42
N PRO A 205 16.96 -24.81 -7.64
CA PRO A 205 16.34 -25.60 -6.59
C PRO A 205 17.24 -25.82 -5.36
N ASP A 206 18.55 -25.97 -5.58
CA ASP A 206 19.55 -26.28 -4.55
C ASP A 206 20.38 -25.06 -4.12
N ILE A 207 20.03 -23.88 -4.62
CA ILE A 207 20.74 -22.65 -4.31
C ILE A 207 20.14 -22.04 -3.03
N SER A 208 20.99 -21.65 -2.10
CA SER A 208 20.64 -20.82 -0.94
C SER A 208 21.19 -19.42 -1.16
N LEU A 209 20.32 -18.46 -1.45
CA LEU A 209 20.68 -17.06 -1.67
C LEU A 209 20.13 -16.19 -0.56
N TYR A 210 20.90 -15.20 -0.14
CA TYR A 210 20.38 -14.11 0.68
C TYR A 210 19.15 -13.46 -0.04
N PRO A 211 18.05 -13.09 0.66
CA PRO A 211 17.90 -12.95 2.12
C PRO A 211 17.29 -14.16 2.86
N ALA A 212 17.15 -15.34 2.25
CA ALA A 212 16.71 -16.52 2.98
C ALA A 212 17.74 -16.92 4.06
N GLU A 213 17.30 -17.61 5.11
CA GLU A 213 18.17 -18.09 6.16
C GLU A 213 19.33 -18.94 5.59
N ALA A 214 20.53 -18.76 6.14
CA ALA A 214 21.72 -19.46 5.67
C ALA A 214 21.54 -20.98 5.72
N GLY A 215 21.62 -21.61 4.55
CA GLY A 215 21.45 -23.06 4.39
C GLY A 215 20.05 -23.52 3.97
N VAL A 216 19.06 -22.65 3.91
CA VAL A 216 17.74 -23.00 3.39
C VAL A 216 17.76 -22.88 1.87
N THR A 217 17.49 -23.98 1.17
CA THR A 217 17.43 -24.00 -0.29
C THR A 217 16.08 -23.49 -0.80
N ILE A 218 16.05 -23.03 -2.05
CA ILE A 218 14.82 -22.57 -2.71
C ILE A 218 13.76 -23.67 -2.72
N SER A 219 14.15 -24.92 -2.88
CA SER A 219 13.23 -26.06 -2.85
C SER A 219 12.62 -26.29 -1.48
N GLN A 220 13.39 -26.11 -0.40
CA GLN A 220 12.90 -26.20 0.99
C GLN A 220 11.95 -25.03 1.29
N LEU A 221 12.33 -23.80 0.91
CA LEU A 221 11.51 -22.62 1.09
C LEU A 221 10.15 -22.74 0.38
N PHE A 222 10.17 -23.31 -0.84
CA PHE A 222 8.94 -23.61 -1.57
C PHE A 222 8.09 -24.71 -0.91
N ALA A 223 8.72 -25.73 -0.35
CA ALA A 223 8.01 -26.82 0.33
C ALA A 223 7.29 -26.34 1.61
N GLU A 224 7.88 -25.40 2.35
CA GLU A 224 7.34 -24.87 3.59
C GLU A 224 6.28 -23.79 3.38
N GLY A 225 6.52 -22.84 2.47
CA GLY A 225 5.68 -21.66 2.29
C GLY A 225 5.14 -21.43 0.88
N GLY A 226 5.34 -22.37 -0.06
CA GLY A 226 4.83 -22.27 -1.42
C GLY A 226 5.43 -21.12 -2.22
N ALA A 227 4.71 -20.69 -3.27
CA ALA A 227 5.10 -19.58 -4.11
C ALA A 227 5.17 -18.24 -3.34
N SER A 228 4.36 -18.08 -2.30
CA SER A 228 4.36 -16.90 -1.44
C SER A 228 5.68 -16.70 -0.70
N ALA A 229 6.35 -17.78 -0.28
CA ALA A 229 7.66 -17.71 0.38
C ALA A 229 8.74 -17.24 -0.60
N ILE A 230 8.72 -17.75 -1.83
CA ILE A 230 9.63 -17.31 -2.90
C ILE A 230 9.40 -15.84 -3.24
N TRP A 231 8.14 -15.44 -3.35
CA TRP A 231 7.77 -14.03 -3.57
C TRP A 231 8.35 -13.12 -2.49
N SER A 232 8.19 -13.48 -1.22
CA SER A 232 8.61 -12.65 -0.09
C SER A 232 10.13 -12.50 0.01
N ASN A 233 10.89 -13.52 -0.37
CA ASN A 233 12.34 -13.55 -0.20
C ASN A 233 13.12 -13.11 -1.44
N TYR A 234 12.60 -13.36 -2.66
CA TYR A 234 13.39 -13.17 -3.87
C TYR A 234 12.78 -12.24 -4.92
N VAL A 235 11.49 -11.94 -4.85
CA VAL A 235 10.81 -11.15 -5.89
C VAL A 235 10.36 -9.78 -5.38
N LYS A 236 10.02 -9.68 -4.09
CA LYS A 236 9.47 -8.47 -3.46
C LYS A 236 10.51 -7.40 -3.11
#